data_f2236d3af3bf502f946d0947479f2b08
#
_entry.id   f2236d3af3bf502f946d0947479f2b08
#
_cell.length_a   1.000
_cell.length_b   1.000
_cell.length_c   1.000
_cell.angle_alpha   90.00
_cell.angle_beta   90.00
_cell.angle_gamma   90.00
#
_symmetry.space_group_name_H-M   'P 1'
#
loop_
_entity.id
_entity.type
_entity.pdbx_description
1 polymer ?
#
loop_
_entity_poly.entity_id
_entity_poly.type
_entity_poly.pdbx_seq_one_letter_code
_entity_poly.pdbx_strand_id
1 'polypeptide(L)'
;MPNSLLNIHLANLMSDKKIKRKIAVIFATDVVGYSKHMEADESETILNLRECEALLLGLFEKHEGRLFNTGGDSFLAEFPSAVSAVECAVEFQNAIQERNSKDVASVKLEFRIGINSGDVVKEKDNLLGDGVNIAARLEALAQTGGITISKSVYDFVQGKTRFEYNDLGVQKVKQNEFHAFDLLVDPSQKRKIKKRKQINLLSIALICLIFTTVIGYFVVNSSFEQVDLS
;
A
#
# COMPACT_ATOMS: atom_id res chain seq x y z
N MET A 1 -54.11 -9.67 14.47
CA MET A 1 -53.45 -8.61 13.72
C MET A 1 -52.27 -8.00 14.50
N PRO A 2 -51.10 -8.59 14.56
CA PRO A 2 -49.90 -7.96 15.11
C PRO A 2 -48.70 -7.82 14.12
N ASN A 3 -48.83 -8.29 12.85
CA ASN A 3 -47.69 -8.34 11.94
C ASN A 3 -47.41 -7.05 11.13
N SER A 4 -48.34 -6.08 11.11
CA SER A 4 -48.16 -4.86 10.31
C SER A 4 -47.22 -3.84 10.94
N LEU A 5 -47.21 -3.70 12.27
CA LEU A 5 -46.35 -2.76 12.97
C LEU A 5 -44.87 -3.25 13.01
N LEU A 6 -44.67 -4.55 13.11
CA LEU A 6 -43.34 -5.14 13.07
C LEU A 6 -42.71 -5.01 11.67
N ASN A 7 -43.51 -5.20 10.62
CA ASN A 7 -43.07 -5.03 9.23
C ASN A 7 -42.78 -3.57 8.89
N ILE A 8 -43.57 -2.62 9.42
CA ILE A 8 -43.30 -1.17 9.26
C ILE A 8 -42.04 -0.76 10.01
N HIS A 9 -41.78 -1.32 11.21
CA HIS A 9 -40.59 -1.05 11.98
C HIS A 9 -39.34 -1.64 11.34
N LEU A 10 -39.43 -2.87 10.81
CA LEU A 10 -38.37 -3.51 10.02
C LEU A 10 -38.12 -2.78 8.68
N ALA A 11 -39.18 -2.34 7.99
CA ALA A 11 -39.04 -1.57 6.75
C ALA A 11 -38.40 -0.20 7.01
N ASN A 12 -38.73 0.48 8.13
CA ASN A 12 -38.09 1.74 8.52
C ASN A 12 -36.62 1.53 8.98
N LEU A 13 -36.28 0.40 9.63
CA LEU A 13 -34.90 0.04 9.98
C LEU A 13 -34.05 -0.31 8.74
N MET A 14 -34.67 -0.82 7.68
CA MET A 14 -33.97 -1.14 6.41
C MET A 14 -34.00 0.03 5.39
N SER A 15 -34.87 1.01 5.59
CA SER A 15 -35.15 2.07 4.59
C SER A 15 -34.16 3.23 4.59
N ASP A 16 -33.24 3.38 5.57
CA ASP A 16 -32.49 4.63 5.70
C ASP A 16 -31.00 4.51 6.01
N LYS A 17 -30.34 3.42 5.61
CA LYS A 17 -28.87 3.42 5.54
C LYS A 17 -28.40 3.80 4.13
N LYS A 18 -28.69 5.01 3.69
CA LYS A 18 -28.03 5.57 2.51
C LYS A 18 -26.52 5.54 2.74
N ILE A 19 -25.85 4.63 2.06
CA ILE A 19 -24.40 4.49 2.11
C ILE A 19 -23.79 5.82 1.63
N LYS A 20 -23.12 6.54 2.52
CA LYS A 20 -22.44 7.80 2.18
C LYS A 20 -21.04 7.49 1.66
N ARG A 21 -20.83 7.76 0.37
CA ARG A 21 -19.51 7.65 -0.28
C ARG A 21 -18.87 9.02 -0.41
N LYS A 22 -17.56 9.04 -0.36
CA LYS A 22 -16.73 10.24 -0.62
C LYS A 22 -15.35 9.84 -1.10
N ILE A 23 -14.66 10.77 -1.75
CA ILE A 23 -13.21 10.66 -1.96
C ILE A 23 -12.51 11.13 -0.69
N ALA A 24 -11.52 10.36 -0.23
CA ALA A 24 -10.71 10.70 0.93
C ALA A 24 -9.24 10.37 0.70
N VAL A 25 -8.35 11.11 1.34
CA VAL A 25 -6.93 10.78 1.45
C VAL A 25 -6.75 9.96 2.73
N ILE A 26 -6.33 8.73 2.56
CA ILE A 26 -6.15 7.76 3.63
C ILE A 26 -4.66 7.56 3.88
N PHE A 27 -4.27 7.74 5.12
CA PHE A 27 -2.97 7.44 5.68
C PHE A 27 -3.08 6.14 6.48
N ALA A 28 -2.25 5.15 6.16
CA ALA A 28 -2.14 3.89 6.90
C ALA A 28 -0.70 3.73 7.39
N THR A 29 -0.51 3.34 8.64
CA THR A 29 0.82 3.02 9.17
C THR A 29 0.74 1.84 10.12
N ASP A 30 1.86 1.11 10.22
CA ASP A 30 2.01 -0.11 10.99
C ASP A 30 3.45 -0.24 11.50
N VAL A 31 3.64 -0.91 12.64
CA VAL A 31 4.98 -1.16 13.21
C VAL A 31 5.63 -2.37 12.55
N VAL A 32 6.87 -2.21 12.12
CA VAL A 32 7.65 -3.30 11.52
C VAL A 32 7.99 -4.34 12.58
N GLY A 33 7.51 -5.57 12.37
CA GLY A 33 7.86 -6.71 13.23
C GLY A 33 7.31 -6.61 14.65
N TYR A 34 6.19 -5.94 14.87
CA TYR A 34 5.58 -5.73 16.17
C TYR A 34 5.48 -7.00 17.03
N SER A 35 5.01 -8.12 16.47
CA SER A 35 4.91 -9.39 17.19
C SER A 35 6.25 -9.85 17.78
N LYS A 36 7.36 -9.64 17.07
CA LYS A 36 8.70 -10.00 17.57
C LYS A 36 9.14 -9.11 18.73
N HIS A 37 8.80 -7.83 18.71
CA HIS A 37 9.05 -6.93 19.81
C HIS A 37 8.23 -7.33 21.03
N MET A 38 6.96 -7.68 20.84
CA MET A 38 6.06 -8.17 21.91
C MET A 38 6.58 -9.48 22.53
N GLU A 39 7.09 -10.41 21.72
CA GLU A 39 7.70 -11.66 22.21
C GLU A 39 9.00 -11.41 23.01
N ALA A 40 9.77 -10.38 22.65
CA ALA A 40 11.03 -10.06 23.31
C ALA A 40 10.82 -9.34 24.64
N ASP A 41 9.97 -8.30 24.69
CA ASP A 41 9.59 -7.56 25.89
C ASP A 41 8.25 -6.85 25.65
N GLU A 42 7.17 -7.44 26.15
CA GLU A 42 5.82 -6.93 25.97
C GLU A 42 5.63 -5.55 26.63
N SER A 43 6.08 -5.40 27.86
CA SER A 43 5.87 -4.18 28.64
C SER A 43 6.58 -2.97 28.04
N GLU A 44 7.85 -3.14 27.67
CA GLU A 44 8.65 -2.09 27.04
C GLU A 44 8.12 -1.78 25.64
N THR A 45 7.70 -2.79 24.87
CA THR A 45 7.13 -2.58 23.55
C THR A 45 5.86 -1.75 23.61
N ILE A 46 4.95 -2.04 24.55
CA ILE A 46 3.71 -1.27 24.72
C ILE A 46 4.00 0.17 25.14
N LEU A 47 4.95 0.40 26.08
CA LEU A 47 5.33 1.75 26.49
C LEU A 47 5.90 2.55 25.31
N ASN A 48 6.83 1.98 24.56
CA ASN A 48 7.42 2.61 23.40
C ASN A 48 6.39 2.87 22.27
N LEU A 49 5.42 1.96 22.06
CA LEU A 49 4.33 2.17 21.11
C LEU A 49 3.46 3.38 21.50
N ARG A 50 3.11 3.53 22.79
CA ARG A 50 2.32 4.67 23.28
C ARG A 50 3.03 6.01 23.08
N GLU A 51 4.36 6.06 23.25
CA GLU A 51 5.14 7.25 22.93
C GLU A 51 5.11 7.58 21.43
N CYS A 52 5.29 6.57 20.58
CA CYS A 52 5.19 6.76 19.13
C CYS A 52 3.77 7.16 18.69
N GLU A 53 2.74 6.59 19.32
CA GLU A 53 1.34 6.97 19.12
C GLU A 53 1.10 8.44 19.49
N ALA A 54 1.60 8.89 20.63
CA ALA A 54 1.46 10.29 21.06
C ALA A 54 2.12 11.26 20.07
N LEU A 55 3.31 10.92 19.53
CA LEU A 55 3.95 11.69 18.48
C LEU A 55 3.09 11.73 17.21
N LEU A 56 2.56 10.58 16.79
CA LEU A 56 1.73 10.47 15.58
C LEU A 56 0.44 11.29 15.71
N LEU A 57 -0.25 11.20 16.85
CA LEU A 57 -1.49 11.94 17.11
C LEU A 57 -1.25 13.45 17.12
N GLY A 58 -0.15 13.93 17.71
CA GLY A 58 0.22 15.34 17.66
C GLY A 58 0.49 15.84 16.24
N LEU A 59 1.09 14.99 15.36
CA LEU A 59 1.29 15.31 13.98
C LEU A 59 -0.02 15.26 13.18
N PHE A 60 -0.93 14.34 13.48
CA PHE A 60 -2.26 14.33 12.88
C PHE A 60 -2.99 15.65 13.17
N GLU A 61 -3.00 16.10 14.42
CA GLU A 61 -3.61 17.38 14.78
C GLU A 61 -2.97 18.55 14.02
N LYS A 62 -1.62 18.61 13.98
CA LYS A 62 -0.87 19.65 13.27
C LYS A 62 -1.19 19.73 11.78
N HIS A 63 -1.40 18.59 11.11
CA HIS A 63 -1.66 18.47 9.68
C HIS A 63 -3.14 18.27 9.35
N GLU A 64 -4.05 18.53 10.30
CA GLU A 64 -5.50 18.40 10.16
C GLU A 64 -5.97 16.96 9.83
N GLY A 65 -5.17 15.97 10.21
CA GLY A 65 -5.50 14.55 10.07
C GLY A 65 -6.47 14.08 11.13
N ARG A 66 -7.39 13.22 10.78
CA ARG A 66 -8.36 12.61 11.68
C ARG A 66 -8.12 11.10 11.79
N LEU A 67 -7.67 10.63 12.95
CA LEU A 67 -7.64 9.20 13.25
C LEU A 67 -9.08 8.64 13.22
N PHE A 68 -9.31 7.56 12.47
CA PHE A 68 -10.63 6.94 12.39
C PHE A 68 -10.64 5.45 12.76
N ASN A 69 -9.46 4.81 12.80
CA ASN A 69 -9.33 3.42 13.21
C ASN A 69 -7.93 3.13 13.77
N THR A 70 -7.87 2.24 14.76
CA THR A 70 -6.64 1.68 15.31
C THR A 70 -6.81 0.17 15.45
N GLY A 71 -5.75 -0.60 15.19
CA GLY A 71 -5.74 -2.05 15.31
C GLY A 71 -4.42 -2.55 15.89
N GLY A 72 -4.28 -2.44 17.22
CA GLY A 72 -3.01 -2.78 17.87
C GLY A 72 -1.92 -1.76 17.55
N ASP A 73 -1.00 -2.14 16.68
CA ASP A 73 0.12 -1.33 16.21
C ASP A 73 -0.16 -0.58 14.89
N SER A 74 -1.36 -0.74 14.34
CA SER A 74 -1.79 -0.10 13.09
C SER A 74 -2.65 1.13 13.35
N PHE A 75 -2.43 2.21 12.59
CA PHE A 75 -3.20 3.46 12.68
C PHE A 75 -3.69 3.87 11.29
N LEU A 76 -4.99 4.22 11.20
CA LEU A 76 -5.61 4.68 9.98
C LEU A 76 -6.18 6.09 10.20
N ALA A 77 -5.74 7.04 9.39
CA ALA A 77 -6.21 8.42 9.44
C ALA A 77 -6.68 8.93 8.08
N GLU A 78 -7.59 9.89 8.13
CA GLU A 78 -8.08 10.65 7.00
C GLU A 78 -7.47 12.05 7.03
N PHE A 79 -7.05 12.56 5.86
CA PHE A 79 -6.50 13.90 5.70
C PHE A 79 -7.32 14.74 4.72
N PRO A 80 -7.36 16.08 4.91
CA PRO A 80 -8.08 16.98 4.01
C PRO A 80 -7.39 17.10 2.64
N SER A 81 -6.07 16.88 2.57
CA SER A 81 -5.31 16.95 1.34
C SER A 81 -4.18 15.90 1.28
N ALA A 82 -3.79 15.56 0.05
CA ALA A 82 -2.65 14.68 -0.18
C ALA A 82 -1.32 15.32 0.27
N VAL A 83 -1.19 16.63 0.16
CA VAL A 83 0.01 17.36 0.60
C VAL A 83 0.14 17.26 2.11
N SER A 84 -0.92 17.56 2.88
CA SER A 84 -0.92 17.45 4.34
C SER A 84 -0.58 16.02 4.81
N ALA A 85 -1.14 15.00 4.15
CA ALA A 85 -0.85 13.60 4.49
C ALA A 85 0.62 13.22 4.26
N VAL A 86 1.19 13.68 3.13
CA VAL A 86 2.59 13.40 2.77
C VAL A 86 3.57 14.15 3.70
N GLU A 87 3.30 15.41 4.00
CA GLU A 87 4.11 16.20 4.94
C GLU A 87 4.09 15.60 6.35
N CYS A 88 2.90 15.21 6.82
CA CYS A 88 2.75 14.49 8.09
C CYS A 88 3.57 13.18 8.11
N ALA A 89 3.51 12.39 7.04
CA ALA A 89 4.24 11.13 6.94
C ALA A 89 5.76 11.32 7.01
N VAL A 90 6.29 12.32 6.31
CA VAL A 90 7.72 12.63 6.31
C VAL A 90 8.15 13.12 7.71
N GLU A 91 7.37 14.01 8.31
CA GLU A 91 7.67 14.53 9.64
C GLU A 91 7.64 13.43 10.70
N PHE A 92 6.68 12.50 10.61
CA PHE A 92 6.61 11.34 11.51
C PHE A 92 7.82 10.42 11.34
N GLN A 93 8.21 10.04 10.12
CA GLN A 93 9.39 9.20 9.90
C GLN A 93 10.67 9.87 10.43
N ASN A 94 10.83 11.17 10.23
CA ASN A 94 11.97 11.92 10.76
C ASN A 94 11.96 11.92 12.30
N ALA A 95 10.80 12.13 12.93
CA ALA A 95 10.68 12.12 14.39
C ALA A 95 11.00 10.73 14.98
N ILE A 96 10.54 9.65 14.33
CA ILE A 96 10.86 8.28 14.73
C ILE A 96 12.36 8.00 14.57
N GLN A 97 12.96 8.42 13.46
CA GLN A 97 14.40 8.25 13.23
C GLN A 97 15.22 9.02 14.28
N GLU A 98 14.84 10.26 14.59
CA GLU A 98 15.48 11.05 15.64
C GLU A 98 15.35 10.38 17.01
N ARG A 99 14.13 9.93 17.38
CA ARG A 99 13.87 9.19 18.61
C ARG A 99 14.75 7.94 18.72
N ASN A 100 14.81 7.15 17.67
CA ASN A 100 15.55 5.90 17.64
C ASN A 100 17.08 6.09 17.60
N SER A 101 17.58 7.28 17.18
CA SER A 101 18.99 7.63 17.22
C SER A 101 19.50 8.00 18.62
N LYS A 102 18.60 8.45 19.48
CA LYS A 102 18.89 8.76 20.88
C LYS A 102 18.89 7.45 21.69
N ASP A 103 19.93 7.18 22.48
CA ASP A 103 20.04 5.96 23.30
C ASP A 103 19.00 5.86 24.45
N VAL A 104 17.98 6.71 24.40
CA VAL A 104 16.90 6.76 25.41
C VAL A 104 15.79 5.74 25.13
N ALA A 105 15.64 5.30 23.87
CA ALA A 105 14.61 4.33 23.52
C ALA A 105 15.11 2.91 23.80
N SER A 106 14.50 2.22 24.78
CA SER A 106 14.78 0.82 25.11
C SER A 106 14.38 -0.12 23.99
N VAL A 107 13.28 0.19 23.27
CA VAL A 107 12.81 -0.50 22.06
C VAL A 107 12.72 0.47 20.89
N LYS A 108 13.45 0.20 19.82
CA LYS A 108 13.46 1.00 18.58
C LYS A 108 12.38 0.51 17.65
N LEU A 109 11.21 1.13 17.70
CA LEU A 109 10.12 0.82 16.77
C LEU A 109 10.32 1.56 15.46
N GLU A 110 10.13 0.83 14.36
CA GLU A 110 10.16 1.38 13.00
C GLU A 110 8.80 1.23 12.36
N PHE A 111 8.42 2.17 11.51
CA PHE A 111 7.10 2.22 10.91
C PHE A 111 7.18 2.16 9.39
N ARG A 112 6.12 1.61 8.77
CA ARG A 112 5.84 1.73 7.34
C ARG A 112 4.63 2.61 7.17
N ILE A 113 4.59 3.37 6.08
CA ILE A 113 3.47 4.26 5.79
C ILE A 113 2.99 4.05 4.36
N GLY A 114 1.67 3.93 4.20
CA GLY A 114 0.98 3.90 2.91
C GLY A 114 -0.04 5.02 2.80
N ILE A 115 -0.03 5.78 1.69
CA ILE A 115 -0.99 6.87 1.48
C ILE A 115 -1.72 6.67 0.15
N ASN A 116 -3.05 6.70 0.20
CA ASN A 116 -3.91 6.58 -0.97
C ASN A 116 -4.99 7.66 -1.00
N SER A 117 -5.35 8.10 -2.20
CA SER A 117 -6.57 8.91 -2.42
C SER A 117 -7.55 8.10 -3.24
N GLY A 118 -8.74 7.85 -2.69
CA GLY A 118 -9.73 6.99 -3.34
C GLY A 118 -11.12 7.06 -2.71
N ASP A 119 -12.04 6.31 -3.31
CA ASP A 119 -13.42 6.22 -2.85
C ASP A 119 -13.53 5.40 -1.56
N VAL A 120 -14.26 5.94 -0.61
CA VAL A 120 -14.52 5.32 0.69
C VAL A 120 -15.99 5.44 1.07
N VAL A 121 -16.43 4.51 1.90
CA VAL A 121 -17.74 4.51 2.55
C VAL A 121 -17.57 5.02 3.98
N LYS A 122 -18.35 6.04 4.36
CA LYS A 122 -18.39 6.51 5.74
C LYS A 122 -19.42 5.69 6.51
N GLU A 123 -18.98 5.00 7.56
CA GLU A 123 -19.83 4.29 8.50
C GLU A 123 -19.56 4.81 9.92
N LYS A 124 -20.46 5.65 10.44
CA LYS A 124 -20.27 6.41 11.69
C LYS A 124 -18.98 7.24 11.62
N ASP A 125 -18.03 6.96 12.52
CA ASP A 125 -16.74 7.63 12.57
C ASP A 125 -15.64 6.90 11.80
N ASN A 126 -15.95 5.71 11.25
CA ASN A 126 -15.02 4.87 10.49
C ASN A 126 -15.14 5.09 8.97
N LEU A 127 -14.09 4.72 8.25
CA LEU A 127 -14.05 4.69 6.79
C LEU A 127 -13.74 3.25 6.32
N LEU A 128 -14.47 2.80 5.33
CA LEU A 128 -14.36 1.47 4.76
C LEU A 128 -14.24 1.55 3.23
N GLY A 129 -13.80 0.48 2.60
CA GLY A 129 -13.79 0.34 1.14
C GLY A 129 -12.41 0.23 0.52
N ASP A 130 -12.36 0.24 -0.81
CA ASP A 130 -11.13 0.00 -1.56
C ASP A 130 -10.07 1.07 -1.31
N GLY A 131 -10.48 2.33 -1.09
CA GLY A 131 -9.56 3.41 -0.77
C GLY A 131 -8.71 3.11 0.48
N VAL A 132 -9.33 2.56 1.54
CA VAL A 132 -8.65 2.15 2.78
C VAL A 132 -7.78 0.91 2.53
N ASN A 133 -8.32 -0.08 1.83
CA ASN A 133 -7.60 -1.32 1.53
C ASN A 133 -6.33 -1.08 0.70
N ILE A 134 -6.36 -0.14 -0.25
CA ILE A 134 -5.20 0.24 -1.05
C ILE A 134 -4.15 0.93 -0.18
N ALA A 135 -4.56 1.84 0.73
CA ALA A 135 -3.62 2.49 1.67
C ALA A 135 -2.88 1.45 2.54
N ALA A 136 -3.59 0.48 3.11
CA ALA A 136 -2.98 -0.62 3.88
C ALA A 136 -2.05 -1.50 3.03
N ARG A 137 -2.34 -1.69 1.73
CA ARG A 137 -1.44 -2.44 0.83
C ARG A 137 -0.19 -1.65 0.44
N LEU A 138 -0.30 -0.34 0.30
CA LEU A 138 0.83 0.55 0.08
C LEU A 138 1.74 0.59 1.32
N GLU A 139 1.15 0.60 2.52
CA GLU A 139 1.87 0.45 3.78
C GLU A 139 2.68 -0.85 3.79
N ALA A 140 2.02 -2.00 3.53
CA ALA A 140 2.69 -3.30 3.49
C ALA A 140 3.77 -3.40 2.39
N LEU A 141 3.69 -2.60 1.33
CA LEU A 141 4.69 -2.50 0.25
C LEU A 141 5.86 -1.61 0.64
N ALA A 142 5.69 -0.68 1.56
CA ALA A 142 6.72 0.27 1.98
C ALA A 142 7.93 -0.43 2.61
N GLN A 143 9.10 0.13 2.41
CA GLN A 143 10.31 -0.28 3.13
C GLN A 143 10.19 0.12 4.61
N THR A 144 10.96 -0.54 5.47
CA THR A 144 11.12 -0.14 6.87
C THR A 144 11.56 1.33 6.93
N GLY A 145 10.86 2.15 7.73
CA GLY A 145 11.09 3.60 7.79
C GLY A 145 10.65 4.34 6.53
N GLY A 146 9.99 3.68 5.57
CA GLY A 146 9.63 4.23 4.27
C GLY A 146 8.17 4.67 4.17
N ILE A 147 7.89 5.39 3.06
CA ILE A 147 6.56 5.89 2.72
C ILE A 147 6.28 5.48 1.27
N THR A 148 5.17 4.78 1.05
CA THR A 148 4.71 4.42 -0.31
C THR A 148 3.36 5.05 -0.59
N ILE A 149 3.22 5.70 -1.74
CA ILE A 149 2.02 6.44 -2.12
C ILE A 149 1.41 5.89 -3.42
N SER A 150 0.10 6.04 -3.59
CA SER A 150 -0.57 5.72 -4.85
C SER A 150 -0.30 6.76 -5.93
N LYS A 151 -0.53 6.37 -7.20
CA LYS A 151 -0.47 7.30 -8.34
C LYS A 151 -1.39 8.50 -8.16
N SER A 152 -2.61 8.31 -7.60
CA SER A 152 -3.53 9.41 -7.34
C SER A 152 -2.97 10.43 -6.35
N VAL A 153 -2.28 9.96 -5.29
CA VAL A 153 -1.58 10.85 -4.35
C VAL A 153 -0.40 11.54 -5.04
N TYR A 154 0.42 10.78 -5.77
CA TYR A 154 1.56 11.33 -6.52
C TYR A 154 1.14 12.48 -7.43
N ASP A 155 0.06 12.32 -8.20
CA ASP A 155 -0.44 13.36 -9.11
C ASP A 155 -0.87 14.65 -8.39
N PHE A 156 -1.32 14.54 -7.14
CA PHE A 156 -1.66 15.71 -6.33
C PHE A 156 -0.45 16.42 -5.72
N VAL A 157 0.64 15.70 -5.41
CA VAL A 157 1.79 16.24 -4.65
C VAL A 157 2.98 16.59 -5.52
N GLN A 158 3.10 16.02 -6.73
CA GLN A 158 4.19 16.33 -7.64
C GLN A 158 4.17 17.83 -7.99
N GLY A 159 5.34 18.48 -7.90
CA GLY A 159 5.49 19.91 -8.14
C GLY A 159 4.94 20.83 -7.04
N LYS A 160 4.32 20.28 -5.98
CA LYS A 160 3.86 21.04 -4.79
C LYS A 160 4.72 20.77 -3.56
N THR A 161 5.42 19.65 -3.54
CA THR A 161 6.36 19.28 -2.48
C THR A 161 7.78 19.23 -3.03
N ARG A 162 8.78 19.30 -2.13
CA ARG A 162 10.21 19.23 -2.49
C ARG A 162 10.76 17.80 -2.39
N PHE A 163 9.91 16.84 -2.19
CA PHE A 163 10.30 15.44 -2.01
C PHE A 163 10.63 14.78 -3.34
N GLU A 164 11.56 13.84 -3.32
CA GLU A 164 11.86 12.96 -4.45
C GLU A 164 11.00 11.71 -4.40
N TYR A 165 10.70 11.17 -5.56
CA TYR A 165 9.85 9.98 -5.71
C TYR A 165 10.55 8.92 -6.56
N ASN A 166 10.36 7.66 -6.19
CA ASN A 166 10.84 6.51 -6.94
C ASN A 166 9.63 5.75 -7.50
N ASP A 167 9.45 5.75 -8.82
CA ASP A 167 8.36 5.05 -9.48
C ASP A 167 8.54 3.53 -9.39
N LEU A 168 7.66 2.85 -8.68
CA LEU A 168 7.65 1.40 -8.53
C LEU A 168 6.90 0.69 -9.66
N GLY A 169 6.24 1.43 -10.53
CA GLY A 169 5.36 0.90 -11.56
C GLY A 169 4.07 0.30 -11.00
N VAL A 170 3.40 -0.49 -11.83
CA VAL A 170 2.18 -1.18 -11.44
C VAL A 170 2.50 -2.35 -10.52
N GLN A 171 1.91 -2.32 -9.34
CA GLN A 171 2.01 -3.36 -8.31
C GLN A 171 0.72 -4.18 -8.30
N LYS A 172 0.88 -5.51 -8.22
CA LYS A 172 -0.24 -6.43 -8.09
C LYS A 172 -0.20 -7.05 -6.70
N VAL A 173 -1.16 -6.66 -5.86
CA VAL A 173 -1.29 -7.20 -4.51
C VAL A 173 -2.67 -7.84 -4.36
N LYS A 174 -2.70 -9.16 -4.21
CA LYS A 174 -3.93 -9.97 -4.23
C LYS A 174 -4.69 -9.75 -5.55
N GLN A 175 -5.92 -9.23 -5.49
CA GLN A 175 -6.78 -9.01 -6.66
C GLN A 175 -6.74 -7.57 -7.21
N ASN A 176 -5.97 -6.67 -6.57
CA ASN A 176 -5.91 -5.26 -6.97
C ASN A 176 -4.59 -4.96 -7.67
N GLU A 177 -4.68 -4.15 -8.72
CA GLU A 177 -3.55 -3.54 -9.40
C GLU A 177 -3.59 -2.03 -9.14
N PHE A 178 -2.46 -1.47 -8.73
CA PHE A 178 -2.30 -0.04 -8.52
C PHE A 178 -0.88 0.40 -8.81
N HIS A 179 -0.72 1.60 -9.35
CA HIS A 179 0.59 2.19 -9.57
C HIS A 179 1.07 2.86 -8.28
N ALA A 180 2.27 2.53 -7.85
CA ALA A 180 2.85 2.97 -6.58
C ALA A 180 4.16 3.74 -6.78
N PHE A 181 4.45 4.63 -5.83
CA PHE A 181 5.68 5.40 -5.75
C PHE A 181 6.21 5.34 -4.33
N ASP A 182 7.53 5.12 -4.15
CA ASP A 182 8.15 5.44 -2.87
C ASP A 182 8.42 6.94 -2.80
N LEU A 183 8.10 7.54 -1.67
CA LEU A 183 8.58 8.86 -1.31
C LEU A 183 9.93 8.69 -0.60
N LEU A 184 10.96 9.36 -1.07
CA LEU A 184 12.31 9.26 -0.53
C LEU A 184 12.49 10.30 0.58
N VAL A 185 12.45 9.84 1.83
CA VAL A 185 12.84 10.66 2.99
C VAL A 185 14.36 10.86 2.98
N ASP A 186 15.10 9.82 2.61
CA ASP A 186 16.54 9.83 2.34
C ASP A 186 16.77 9.30 0.90
N PRO A 187 17.45 10.06 0.01
CA PRO A 187 17.77 9.61 -1.35
C PRO A 187 18.55 8.27 -1.41
N SER A 188 19.28 7.89 -0.36
CA SER A 188 19.98 6.61 -0.27
C SER A 188 19.05 5.41 -0.21
N GLN A 189 17.79 5.61 0.22
CA GLN A 189 16.76 4.57 0.34
C GLN A 189 16.15 4.15 -1.01
N LYS A 190 16.61 4.72 -2.13
CA LYS A 190 16.08 4.38 -3.45
C LYS A 190 16.31 2.91 -3.79
N ARG A 191 15.27 2.10 -3.68
CA ARG A 191 15.33 0.68 -4.04
C ARG A 191 15.43 0.46 -5.55
N LYS A 192 16.24 -0.52 -5.96
CA LYS A 192 16.32 -0.95 -7.35
C LYS A 192 15.07 -1.76 -7.70
N ILE A 193 14.29 -1.29 -8.65
CA ILE A 193 13.12 -2.01 -9.14
C ILE A 193 13.60 -3.05 -10.14
N LYS A 194 13.28 -4.33 -9.90
CA LYS A 194 13.41 -5.36 -10.93
C LYS A 194 12.34 -5.09 -11.99
N LYS A 195 12.70 -4.41 -13.07
CA LYS A 195 11.80 -4.29 -14.24
C LYS A 195 11.42 -5.70 -14.67
N ARG A 196 10.15 -6.04 -14.54
CA ARG A 196 9.63 -7.30 -15.08
C ARG A 196 9.90 -7.26 -16.57
N LYS A 197 10.78 -8.15 -17.10
CA LYS A 197 11.02 -8.27 -18.52
C LYS A 197 9.66 -8.58 -19.16
N GLN A 198 9.08 -7.61 -19.84
CA GLN A 198 7.97 -7.90 -20.74
C GLN A 198 8.55 -8.79 -21.84
N ILE A 199 8.19 -10.07 -21.80
CA ILE A 199 8.51 -10.99 -22.89
C ILE A 199 7.62 -10.51 -24.03
N ASN A 200 8.21 -9.85 -25.02
CA ASN A 200 7.49 -9.38 -26.19
C ASN A 200 6.86 -10.58 -26.88
N LEU A 201 5.55 -10.50 -27.16
CA LEU A 201 4.83 -11.53 -27.92
C LEU A 201 5.54 -11.86 -29.25
N LEU A 202 6.19 -10.85 -29.86
CA LEU A 202 7.05 -10.98 -31.02
C LEU A 202 8.27 -11.91 -30.81
N SER A 203 8.88 -11.87 -29.60
CA SER A 203 10.00 -12.75 -29.27
C SER A 203 9.56 -14.21 -29.12
N ILE A 204 8.37 -14.44 -28.56
CA ILE A 204 7.79 -15.79 -28.45
C ILE A 204 7.44 -16.30 -29.87
N ALA A 205 6.79 -15.47 -30.71
CA ALA A 205 6.44 -15.83 -32.07
C ALA A 205 7.70 -16.17 -32.92
N LEU A 206 8.79 -15.41 -32.77
CA LEU A 206 10.05 -15.68 -33.47
C LEU A 206 10.68 -17.00 -33.00
N ILE A 207 10.65 -17.30 -31.72
CA ILE A 207 11.16 -18.57 -31.17
C ILE A 207 10.32 -19.75 -31.68
N CYS A 208 8.99 -19.61 -31.70
CA CYS A 208 8.11 -20.63 -32.26
C CYS A 208 8.36 -20.84 -33.75
N LEU A 209 8.58 -19.77 -34.54
CA LEU A 209 8.89 -19.87 -35.97
C LEU A 209 10.22 -20.60 -36.22
N ILE A 210 11.26 -20.29 -35.47
CA ILE A 210 12.55 -20.98 -35.54
C ILE A 210 12.38 -22.47 -35.20
N PHE A 211 11.61 -22.79 -34.17
CA PHE A 211 11.37 -24.19 -33.77
C PHE A 211 10.63 -24.97 -34.81
N THR A 212 9.61 -24.39 -35.45
CA THR A 212 8.85 -25.04 -36.56
C THR A 212 9.70 -25.24 -37.77
N THR A 213 10.56 -24.30 -38.16
CA THR A 213 11.47 -24.43 -39.30
C THR A 213 12.54 -25.50 -39.08
N VAL A 214 13.10 -25.59 -37.85
CA VAL A 214 14.08 -26.64 -37.50
C VAL A 214 13.44 -28.03 -37.50
N ILE A 215 12.25 -28.18 -36.95
CA ILE A 215 11.52 -29.47 -37.01
C ILE A 215 11.17 -29.84 -38.44
N GLY A 216 10.70 -28.90 -39.25
CA GLY A 216 10.41 -29.12 -40.66
C GLY A 216 11.64 -29.59 -41.43
N TYR A 217 12.80 -28.96 -41.22
CA TYR A 217 14.07 -29.38 -41.82
C TYR A 217 14.45 -30.81 -41.42
N PHE A 218 14.34 -31.18 -40.15
CA PHE A 218 14.65 -32.54 -39.69
C PHE A 218 13.70 -33.59 -40.27
N VAL A 219 12.40 -33.31 -40.35
CA VAL A 219 11.42 -34.24 -40.94
C VAL A 219 11.68 -34.45 -42.43
N VAL A 220 11.97 -33.39 -43.16
CA VAL A 220 12.29 -33.50 -44.61
C VAL A 220 13.59 -34.28 -44.82
N ASN A 221 14.62 -33.98 -44.06
CA ASN A 221 15.93 -34.67 -44.20
C ASN A 221 15.84 -36.16 -43.83
N SER A 222 15.10 -36.52 -42.78
CA SER A 222 14.87 -37.95 -42.43
C SER A 222 14.05 -38.71 -43.49
N SER A 223 13.15 -38.01 -44.19
CA SER A 223 12.38 -38.63 -45.31
C SER A 223 13.23 -38.87 -46.54
N PHE A 224 14.26 -38.08 -46.79
CA PHE A 224 15.21 -38.29 -47.90
C PHE A 224 16.16 -39.46 -47.63
N GLU A 225 16.61 -39.68 -46.39
CA GLU A 225 17.47 -40.84 -46.06
C GLU A 225 16.78 -42.20 -46.23
N GLN A 226 15.45 -42.27 -46.08
CA GLN A 226 14.70 -43.52 -46.29
C GLN A 226 14.47 -43.89 -47.75
N VAL A 227 14.58 -42.94 -48.68
CA VAL A 227 14.37 -43.19 -50.13
C VAL A 227 15.65 -43.70 -50.81
N ASP A 228 16.84 -43.44 -50.26
CA ASP A 228 18.13 -43.87 -50.82
C ASP A 228 18.52 -45.34 -50.41
N LEU A 229 17.71 -46.01 -49.61
CA LEU A 229 17.96 -47.38 -49.10
C LEU A 229 16.97 -48.42 -49.66
N SER A 230 16.17 -48.07 -50.69
CA SER A 230 15.26 -48.98 -51.40
C SER A 230 15.66 -49.05 -52.90
#